data_9ec51594393047bbfce5662f6001a9fc
#
_entry.id   9ec51594393047bbfce5662f6001a9fc
#
_cell.length_a   1.000
_cell.length_b   1.000
_cell.length_c   1.000
_cell.angle_alpha   90.00
_cell.angle_beta   90.00
_cell.angle_gamma   90.00
#
_symmetry.space_group_name_H-M   'P 1'
#
loop_
_entity.id
_entity.type
_entity.pdbx_description
1 polymer ?
#
loop_
_entity_poly.entity_id
_entity_poly.type
_entity_poly.pdbx_seq_one_letter_code
_entity_poly.pdbx_strand_id
1 'polypeptide(L)'
;MKLFRYFSNSKMKRENMDERKKTQEKSLLLKLKQYGESDFYPFHMPGHKRQEIPDGFPDGFPNPYEIDITEIDGFDNLHHAEGILKSSMEQAAEIYGADQTFYLVNGSTCGILSAIFGCTSDGGRILMARNCHKSVYHALELRHLQAEYLYPEYLPEYGINGGIRPEAVKKALGESLLPGKEKIQ
;
A
#
# COMPACT_ATOMS: atom_id res chain seq x y z
N MET A 1 -6.21 26.07 -41.06
CA MET A 1 -5.21 26.89 -40.34
C MET A 1 -5.74 27.13 -38.95
N LYS A 2 -5.40 26.32 -37.94
CA LYS A 2 -5.87 26.44 -36.55
C LYS A 2 -4.81 27.18 -35.73
N LEU A 3 -5.17 28.38 -35.22
CA LEU A 3 -4.35 29.16 -34.32
C LEU A 3 -4.25 28.44 -32.96
N PHE A 4 -3.03 28.02 -32.60
CA PHE A 4 -2.72 27.66 -31.21
C PHE A 4 -2.61 28.94 -30.36
N ARG A 5 -3.55 29.15 -29.44
CA ARG A 5 -3.43 30.18 -28.40
C ARG A 5 -2.44 29.69 -27.35
N TYR A 6 -1.29 30.32 -27.28
CA TYR A 6 -0.35 30.25 -26.17
C TYR A 6 -0.98 30.89 -24.94
N PHE A 7 -1.53 30.07 -24.03
CA PHE A 7 -1.94 30.58 -22.72
C PHE A 7 -0.70 30.80 -21.85
N SER A 8 -0.63 31.96 -21.23
CA SER A 8 0.51 32.46 -20.48
C SER A 8 0.88 31.52 -19.33
N ASN A 9 2.10 31.00 -19.41
CA ASN A 9 2.74 30.05 -18.48
C ASN A 9 2.92 30.55 -17.02
N SER A 10 2.51 31.78 -16.71
CA SER A 10 2.73 32.38 -15.39
C SER A 10 1.67 32.03 -14.35
N LYS A 11 0.39 31.91 -14.76
CA LYS A 11 -0.71 31.57 -13.84
C LYS A 11 -0.65 30.08 -13.48
N MET A 12 -0.44 29.23 -14.46
CA MET A 12 -0.26 27.78 -14.29
C MET A 12 1.00 27.42 -13.49
N LYS A 13 2.09 28.22 -13.58
CA LYS A 13 3.28 28.05 -12.73
C LYS A 13 3.03 28.47 -11.28
N ARG A 14 2.22 29.48 -11.02
CA ARG A 14 1.85 29.91 -9.66
C ARG A 14 0.91 28.94 -8.99
N GLU A 15 -0.12 28.48 -9.68
CA GLU A 15 -1.05 27.44 -9.18
C GLU A 15 -0.29 26.13 -8.88
N ASN A 16 0.60 25.68 -9.75
CA ASN A 16 1.49 24.54 -9.50
C ASN A 16 2.49 24.76 -8.36
N MET A 17 2.93 25.98 -8.12
CA MET A 17 3.83 26.30 -6.99
C MET A 17 3.08 26.30 -5.65
N ASP A 18 1.85 26.81 -5.62
CA ASP A 18 1.04 26.85 -4.41
C ASP A 18 0.53 25.43 -4.05
N GLU A 19 0.17 24.62 -5.03
CA GLU A 19 -0.14 23.20 -4.83
C GLU A 19 1.08 22.40 -4.35
N ARG A 20 2.25 22.64 -4.93
CA ARG A 20 3.50 22.01 -4.48
C ARG A 20 3.88 22.41 -3.05
N LYS A 21 3.69 23.66 -2.66
CA LYS A 21 3.91 24.12 -1.28
C LYS A 21 2.94 23.47 -0.31
N LYS A 22 1.64 23.41 -0.63
CA LYS A 22 0.64 22.70 0.18
C LYS A 22 0.94 21.20 0.30
N THR A 23 1.44 20.59 -0.77
CA THR A 23 1.85 19.18 -0.77
C THR A 23 3.11 18.98 0.07
N GLN A 24 4.05 19.93 0.03
CA GLN A 24 5.25 19.89 0.86
C GLN A 24 4.94 20.05 2.36
N GLU A 25 4.04 20.95 2.74
CA GLU A 25 3.62 21.14 4.13
C GLU A 25 2.97 19.90 4.75
N LYS A 26 2.36 19.05 3.91
CA LYS A 26 1.74 17.77 4.31
C LYS A 26 2.67 16.56 4.18
N SER A 27 3.92 16.76 3.78
CA SER A 27 4.84 15.65 3.57
C SER A 27 5.40 15.12 4.88
N LEU A 28 5.05 13.86 5.21
CA LEU A 28 5.62 13.13 6.35
C LEU A 28 7.15 13.12 6.29
N LEU A 29 7.74 12.90 5.11
CA LEU A 29 9.19 12.88 4.91
C LEU A 29 9.84 14.21 5.30
N LEU A 30 9.27 15.35 4.87
CA LEU A 30 9.81 16.65 5.23
C LEU A 30 9.68 16.94 6.71
N LYS A 31 8.58 16.54 7.33
CA LYS A 31 8.38 16.69 8.76
C LYS A 31 9.37 15.85 9.57
N LEU A 32 9.61 14.60 9.17
CA LEU A 32 10.64 13.75 9.76
C LEU A 32 12.04 14.34 9.62
N LYS A 33 12.37 14.89 8.44
CA LYS A 33 13.64 15.56 8.20
C LYS A 33 13.80 16.78 9.12
N GLN A 34 12.79 17.64 9.22
CA GLN A 34 12.80 18.80 10.13
C GLN A 34 12.96 18.36 11.59
N TYR A 35 12.34 17.26 11.99
CA TYR A 35 12.51 16.68 13.31
C TYR A 35 13.96 16.18 13.52
N GLY A 36 14.53 15.47 12.54
CA GLY A 36 15.92 15.01 12.60
C GLY A 36 16.95 16.15 12.72
N GLU A 37 16.68 17.29 12.06
CA GLU A 37 17.49 18.52 12.10
C GLU A 37 17.24 19.38 13.36
N SER A 38 16.23 19.04 14.20
CA SER A 38 15.88 19.81 15.37
C SER A 38 16.81 19.57 16.54
N ASP A 39 16.80 20.48 17.52
CA ASP A 39 17.52 20.38 18.77
C ASP A 39 16.77 19.61 19.88
N PHE A 40 15.60 19.05 19.56
CA PHE A 40 14.83 18.23 20.48
C PHE A 40 15.60 16.98 20.90
N TYR A 41 15.80 16.77 22.20
CA TYR A 41 16.36 15.55 22.71
C TYR A 41 15.27 14.48 22.83
N PRO A 42 15.40 13.29 22.18
CA PRO A 42 14.35 12.30 22.12
C PRO A 42 14.26 11.46 23.40
N PHE A 43 13.32 11.78 24.28
CA PHE A 43 13.03 10.98 25.49
C PHE A 43 12.06 9.82 25.22
N HIS A 44 11.59 9.69 23.99
CA HIS A 44 10.71 8.60 23.55
C HIS A 44 11.47 7.33 23.14
N MET A 45 10.75 6.23 22.91
CA MET A 45 11.27 5.05 22.25
C MET A 45 11.35 5.30 20.71
N PRO A 46 12.27 4.64 20.01
CA PRO A 46 13.34 3.77 20.51
C PRO A 46 14.46 4.52 21.23
N GLY A 47 15.20 3.77 22.07
CA GLY A 47 16.15 4.33 23.03
C GLY A 47 17.50 4.80 22.50
N HIS A 48 17.74 4.77 21.18
CA HIS A 48 19.03 5.16 20.55
C HIS A 48 19.36 6.65 20.63
N LYS A 49 18.38 7.52 20.96
CA LYS A 49 18.58 8.96 21.19
C LYS A 49 19.21 9.71 20.01
N ARG A 50 18.95 9.31 18.77
CA ARG A 50 19.54 9.86 17.53
C ARG A 50 21.08 9.84 17.53
N GLN A 51 21.68 8.87 18.20
CA GLN A 51 23.12 8.72 18.23
C GLN A 51 23.68 8.41 16.82
N GLU A 52 24.98 8.61 16.67
CA GLU A 52 25.68 8.20 15.46
C GLU A 52 25.55 6.69 15.22
N ILE A 53 25.54 6.32 13.93
CA ILE A 53 25.52 4.91 13.55
C ILE A 53 26.82 4.25 14.04
N PRO A 54 26.77 3.04 14.62
CA PRO A 54 27.98 2.33 15.04
C PRO A 54 28.97 2.14 13.88
N ASP A 55 30.26 2.10 14.21
CA ASP A 55 31.33 1.79 13.26
C ASP A 55 31.04 0.50 12.47
N GLY A 56 31.35 0.52 11.18
CA GLY A 56 31.12 -0.62 10.27
C GLY A 56 29.85 -0.56 9.44
N PHE A 57 29.05 0.50 9.60
CA PHE A 57 27.98 0.77 8.65
C PHE A 57 28.58 1.26 7.30
N PRO A 58 27.95 0.92 6.16
CA PRO A 58 28.46 1.36 4.85
C PRO A 58 28.49 2.89 4.73
N ASP A 59 29.58 3.43 4.21
CA ASP A 59 29.71 4.86 3.94
C ASP A 59 28.60 5.37 3.04
N GLY A 60 28.08 6.55 3.35
CA GLY A 60 27.02 7.20 2.57
C GLY A 60 25.61 6.70 2.86
N PHE A 61 25.43 5.79 3.83
CA PHE A 61 24.08 5.40 4.28
C PHE A 61 23.54 6.48 5.24
N PRO A 62 22.34 7.01 5.01
CA PRO A 62 21.77 8.00 5.94
C PRO A 62 21.51 7.36 7.30
N ASN A 63 21.75 8.12 8.38
CA ASN A 63 21.51 7.65 9.73
C ASN A 63 20.00 7.45 9.97
N PRO A 64 19.48 6.21 10.10
CA PRO A 64 18.06 5.98 10.30
C PRO A 64 17.57 6.47 11.67
N TYR A 65 18.46 6.60 12.66
CA TYR A 65 18.11 7.03 14.02
C TYR A 65 17.64 8.48 14.09
N GLU A 66 17.98 9.30 13.10
CA GLU A 66 17.54 10.70 13.03
C GLU A 66 16.03 10.85 12.90
N ILE A 67 15.39 9.90 12.22
CA ILE A 67 13.97 9.91 11.87
C ILE A 67 13.19 8.73 12.43
N ASP A 68 13.82 7.89 13.25
CA ASP A 68 13.16 6.75 13.89
C ASP A 68 12.46 7.21 15.18
N ILE A 69 11.15 7.24 15.12
CA ILE A 69 10.25 7.78 16.16
C ILE A 69 9.11 6.81 16.46
N THR A 70 8.45 7.02 17.57
CA THR A 70 7.15 6.44 17.89
C THR A 70 6.03 7.48 17.78
N GLU A 71 4.88 7.27 18.40
CA GLU A 71 3.73 8.17 18.43
C GLU A 71 4.02 9.37 19.35
N ILE A 72 4.84 10.30 18.85
CA ILE A 72 5.16 11.55 19.55
C ILE A 72 4.28 12.69 19.07
N ASP A 73 4.20 13.74 19.85
CA ASP A 73 3.39 14.92 19.54
C ASP A 73 3.67 15.44 18.13
N GLY A 74 2.59 15.58 17.36
CA GLY A 74 2.62 16.05 15.99
C GLY A 74 2.95 15.01 14.93
N PHE A 75 3.26 13.75 15.27
CA PHE A 75 3.57 12.69 14.28
C PHE A 75 2.51 11.62 14.11
N ASP A 76 1.40 11.74 14.87
CA ASP A 76 0.24 10.87 14.70
C ASP A 76 0.47 9.42 15.16
N ASN A 77 -0.56 8.58 15.04
CA ASN A 77 -0.52 7.15 15.29
C ASN A 77 -1.02 6.40 14.06
N LEU A 78 -0.25 5.45 13.55
CA LEU A 78 -0.58 4.74 12.31
C LEU A 78 -1.91 3.99 12.39
N HIS A 79 -2.24 3.43 13.56
CA HIS A 79 -3.48 2.64 13.76
C HIS A 79 -4.68 3.50 14.18
N HIS A 80 -4.44 4.77 14.48
CA HIS A 80 -5.48 5.76 14.81
C HIS A 80 -5.11 7.11 14.23
N ALA A 81 -4.98 7.17 12.91
CA ALA A 81 -4.48 8.34 12.20
C ALA A 81 -5.49 9.48 12.18
N GLU A 82 -5.12 10.62 12.74
CA GLU A 82 -5.93 11.84 12.80
C GLU A 82 -5.22 13.07 12.23
N GLY A 83 -3.90 13.00 12.08
CA GLY A 83 -3.02 14.11 11.71
C GLY A 83 -2.27 13.88 10.39
N ILE A 84 -0.93 13.89 10.46
CA ILE A 84 -0.08 13.86 9.25
C ILE A 84 -0.14 12.52 8.52
N LEU A 85 -0.29 11.41 9.23
CA LEU A 85 -0.47 10.09 8.58
C LEU A 85 -1.80 10.01 7.87
N LYS A 86 -2.89 10.51 8.47
CA LYS A 86 -4.19 10.61 7.84
C LYS A 86 -4.12 11.43 6.56
N SER A 87 -3.55 12.64 6.63
CA SER A 87 -3.41 13.52 5.47
C SER A 87 -2.57 12.88 4.36
N SER A 88 -1.54 12.12 4.71
CA SER A 88 -0.70 11.40 3.75
C SER A 88 -1.45 10.24 3.08
N MET A 89 -2.27 9.49 3.84
CA MET A 89 -3.13 8.42 3.31
C MET A 89 -4.22 8.97 2.38
N GLU A 90 -4.85 10.10 2.74
CA GLU A 90 -5.84 10.80 1.92
C GLU A 90 -5.23 11.27 0.60
N GLN A 91 -4.02 11.85 0.64
CA GLN A 91 -3.30 12.25 -0.57
C GLN A 91 -2.95 11.04 -1.47
N ALA A 92 -2.54 9.93 -0.88
CA ALA A 92 -2.28 8.71 -1.63
C ALA A 92 -3.58 8.17 -2.27
N ALA A 93 -4.71 8.20 -1.56
CA ALA A 93 -6.00 7.82 -2.10
C ALA A 93 -6.40 8.68 -3.31
N GLU A 94 -6.21 10.00 -3.22
CA GLU A 94 -6.47 10.93 -4.32
C GLU A 94 -5.60 10.63 -5.56
N ILE A 95 -4.28 10.40 -5.36
CA ILE A 95 -3.34 10.08 -6.45
C ILE A 95 -3.73 8.77 -7.17
N TYR A 96 -4.15 7.75 -6.43
CA TYR A 96 -4.52 6.44 -6.98
C TYR A 96 -5.98 6.35 -7.40
N GLY A 97 -6.81 7.38 -7.15
CA GLY A 97 -8.25 7.35 -7.42
C GLY A 97 -8.99 6.30 -6.59
N ALA A 98 -8.53 6.07 -5.36
CA ALA A 98 -9.13 5.14 -4.42
C ALA A 98 -9.99 5.88 -3.38
N ASP A 99 -10.99 5.21 -2.82
CA ASP A 99 -11.82 5.79 -1.75
C ASP A 99 -11.02 6.00 -0.47
N GLN A 100 -10.11 5.08 -0.16
CA GLN A 100 -9.23 5.13 1.01
C GLN A 100 -7.89 4.44 0.71
N THR A 101 -6.85 4.84 1.43
CA THR A 101 -5.53 4.20 1.41
C THR A 101 -5.06 3.95 2.85
N PHE A 102 -4.46 2.81 3.08
CA PHE A 102 -3.90 2.44 4.38
C PHE A 102 -2.42 2.07 4.21
N TYR A 103 -1.56 2.63 5.06
CA TYR A 103 -0.17 2.21 5.13
C TYR A 103 -0.05 0.92 5.94
N LEU A 104 0.66 -0.04 5.38
CA LEU A 104 0.83 -1.35 5.97
C LEU A 104 2.21 -1.47 6.60
N VAL A 105 2.24 -2.09 7.76
CA VAL A 105 3.47 -2.58 8.38
C VAL A 105 3.78 -4.00 8.05
N ASN A 106 4.42 -4.82 7.99
CA ASN A 106 4.57 -6.26 7.59
C ASN A 106 4.35 -6.55 6.10
N GLY A 107 4.58 -5.54 5.24
CA GLY A 107 4.60 -5.69 3.78
C GLY A 107 3.24 -6.01 3.15
N SER A 108 3.24 -6.23 1.84
CA SER A 108 2.04 -6.55 1.06
C SER A 108 1.36 -7.87 1.47
N THR A 109 2.08 -8.79 2.10
CA THR A 109 1.49 -10.01 2.66
C THR A 109 0.43 -9.67 3.70
N CYS A 110 0.70 -8.72 4.60
CA CYS A 110 -0.29 -8.26 5.58
C CYS A 110 -1.53 -7.69 4.87
N GLY A 111 -1.34 -6.89 3.82
CA GLY A 111 -2.45 -6.33 3.04
C GLY A 111 -3.30 -7.40 2.36
N ILE A 112 -2.68 -8.41 1.76
CA ILE A 112 -3.40 -9.52 1.12
C ILE A 112 -4.20 -10.32 2.16
N LEU A 113 -3.59 -10.64 3.29
CA LEU A 113 -4.28 -11.33 4.38
C LEU A 113 -5.46 -10.50 4.89
N SER A 114 -5.24 -9.22 5.18
CA SER A 114 -6.31 -8.31 5.66
C SER A 114 -7.47 -8.20 4.69
N ALA A 115 -7.18 -8.06 3.38
CA ALA A 115 -8.20 -7.97 2.34
C ALA A 115 -9.02 -9.26 2.25
N ILE A 116 -8.37 -10.42 2.23
CA ILE A 116 -9.08 -11.71 2.16
C ILE A 116 -9.91 -11.94 3.43
N PHE A 117 -9.35 -11.66 4.61
CA PHE A 117 -10.08 -11.81 5.88
C PHE A 117 -11.29 -10.87 5.97
N GLY A 118 -11.15 -9.63 5.47
CA GLY A 118 -12.24 -8.65 5.45
C GLY A 118 -13.36 -8.99 4.47
N CYS A 119 -13.04 -9.71 3.39
CA CYS A 119 -14.00 -10.05 2.34
C CYS A 119 -14.59 -11.48 2.46
N THR A 120 -14.09 -12.32 3.37
CA THR A 120 -14.52 -13.71 3.48
C THR A 120 -14.97 -14.06 4.88
N SER A 121 -15.87 -15.03 4.99
CA SER A 121 -16.22 -15.69 6.25
C SER A 121 -15.29 -16.86 6.53
N ASP A 122 -15.18 -17.30 7.79
CA ASP A 122 -14.46 -18.51 8.14
C ASP A 122 -15.08 -19.73 7.45
N GLY A 123 -14.26 -20.58 6.84
CA GLY A 123 -14.72 -21.74 6.07
C GLY A 123 -15.34 -21.42 4.71
N GLY A 124 -15.42 -20.13 4.32
CA GLY A 124 -16.02 -19.70 3.06
C GLY A 124 -15.27 -20.17 1.81
N ARG A 125 -15.87 -19.96 0.63
CA ARG A 125 -15.26 -20.34 -0.66
C ARG A 125 -14.64 -19.13 -1.37
N ILE A 126 -13.47 -19.34 -1.95
CA ILE A 126 -12.74 -18.32 -2.71
C ILE A 126 -12.33 -18.86 -4.09
N LEU A 127 -12.49 -18.04 -5.12
CA LEU A 127 -11.95 -18.31 -6.45
C LEU A 127 -10.58 -17.63 -6.58
N MET A 128 -9.55 -18.38 -6.92
CA MET A 128 -8.19 -17.85 -6.95
C MET A 128 -7.36 -18.42 -8.10
N ALA A 129 -6.39 -17.64 -8.57
CA ALA A 129 -5.42 -18.12 -9.53
C ALA A 129 -4.50 -19.18 -8.90
N ARG A 130 -4.26 -20.29 -9.60
CA ARG A 130 -3.36 -21.35 -9.08
C ARG A 130 -1.92 -20.87 -8.89
N ASN A 131 -1.48 -19.89 -9.67
CA ASN A 131 -0.15 -19.29 -9.63
C ASN A 131 -0.07 -17.98 -8.81
N CYS A 132 -1.04 -17.70 -7.93
CA CYS A 132 -0.97 -16.53 -7.08
C CYS A 132 0.15 -16.61 -6.02
N HIS A 133 0.45 -15.50 -5.39
CA HIS A 133 1.48 -15.44 -4.35
C HIS A 133 1.09 -16.29 -3.12
N LYS A 134 2.09 -16.87 -2.45
CA LYS A 134 1.90 -17.73 -1.27
C LYS A 134 1.08 -17.11 -0.14
N SER A 135 1.04 -15.79 -0.02
CA SER A 135 0.20 -15.11 0.98
C SER A 135 -1.29 -15.41 0.85
N VAL A 136 -1.78 -15.64 -0.38
CA VAL A 136 -3.17 -16.06 -0.60
C VAL A 136 -3.40 -17.48 -0.05
N TYR A 137 -2.44 -18.38 -0.24
CA TYR A 137 -2.49 -19.72 0.34
C TYR A 137 -2.46 -19.70 1.86
N HIS A 138 -1.66 -18.80 2.45
CA HIS A 138 -1.68 -18.61 3.91
C HIS A 138 -3.04 -18.12 4.40
N ALA A 139 -3.73 -17.27 3.63
CA ALA A 139 -5.08 -16.86 3.97
C ALA A 139 -6.08 -18.03 3.92
N LEU A 140 -5.94 -18.95 2.96
CA LEU A 140 -6.77 -20.16 2.91
C LEU A 140 -6.65 -20.98 4.20
N GLU A 141 -5.40 -21.20 4.62
CA GLU A 141 -5.12 -22.01 5.82
C GLU A 141 -5.63 -21.33 7.09
N LEU A 142 -5.30 -20.04 7.27
CA LEU A 142 -5.65 -19.28 8.47
C LEU A 142 -7.15 -19.00 8.61
N ARG A 143 -7.90 -18.94 7.50
CA ARG A 143 -9.33 -18.66 7.45
C ARG A 143 -10.16 -19.91 7.09
N HIS A 144 -9.53 -21.09 7.02
CA HIS A 144 -10.13 -22.38 6.65
C HIS A 144 -10.91 -22.34 5.32
N LEU A 145 -10.47 -21.50 4.36
CA LEU A 145 -11.20 -21.28 3.12
C LEU A 145 -11.11 -22.47 2.18
N GLN A 146 -12.19 -22.70 1.45
CA GLN A 146 -12.26 -23.68 0.38
C GLN A 146 -11.89 -23.00 -0.94
N ALA A 147 -10.79 -23.46 -1.56
CA ALA A 147 -10.29 -22.86 -2.80
C ALA A 147 -10.89 -23.53 -4.02
N GLU A 148 -11.37 -22.71 -4.96
CA GLU A 148 -11.62 -23.09 -6.34
C GLU A 148 -10.52 -22.43 -7.20
N TYR A 149 -9.82 -23.24 -8.02
CA TYR A 149 -8.65 -22.79 -8.74
C TYR A 149 -8.93 -22.44 -10.19
N LEU A 150 -8.48 -21.27 -10.61
CA LEU A 150 -8.33 -20.89 -12.00
C LEU A 150 -6.89 -21.18 -12.45
N TYR A 151 -6.75 -21.93 -13.51
CA TYR A 151 -5.44 -22.25 -14.07
C TYR A 151 -5.11 -21.26 -15.19
N PRO A 152 -3.95 -20.57 -15.13
CA PRO A 152 -3.48 -19.74 -16.21
C PRO A 152 -3.15 -20.63 -17.44
N GLU A 153 -3.25 -20.03 -18.61
CA GLU A 153 -2.78 -20.67 -19.83
C GLU A 153 -1.25 -20.85 -19.77
N TYR A 154 -0.76 -22.04 -20.05
CA TYR A 154 0.68 -22.25 -20.15
C TYR A 154 1.17 -21.88 -21.55
N LEU A 155 2.22 -21.08 -21.63
CA LEU A 155 2.86 -20.65 -22.87
C LEU A 155 4.17 -21.44 -23.07
N PRO A 156 4.13 -22.58 -23.77
CA PRO A 156 5.28 -23.49 -23.84
C PRO A 156 6.47 -22.87 -24.59
N GLU A 157 6.22 -21.96 -25.51
CA GLU A 157 7.24 -21.22 -26.26
C GLU A 157 8.19 -20.43 -25.34
N TYR A 158 7.65 -19.89 -24.22
CA TYR A 158 8.39 -19.07 -23.27
C TYR A 158 8.64 -19.79 -21.93
N GLY A 159 8.03 -20.95 -21.73
CA GLY A 159 8.12 -21.70 -20.46
C GLY A 159 7.47 -20.98 -19.27
N ILE A 160 6.48 -20.12 -19.49
CA ILE A 160 5.82 -19.31 -18.47
C ILE A 160 4.29 -19.50 -18.44
N ASN A 161 3.69 -19.11 -17.33
CA ASN A 161 2.24 -18.98 -17.24
C ASN A 161 1.78 -17.68 -17.89
N GLY A 162 0.78 -17.74 -18.74
CA GLY A 162 0.08 -16.61 -19.31
C GLY A 162 -1.05 -16.08 -18.41
N GLY A 163 -2.04 -15.45 -19.02
CA GLY A 163 -3.22 -14.92 -18.33
C GLY A 163 -4.28 -15.97 -18.02
N ILE A 164 -5.28 -15.57 -17.24
CA ILE A 164 -6.51 -16.31 -17.03
C ILE A 164 -7.57 -15.69 -17.95
N ARG A 165 -8.24 -16.52 -18.76
CA ARG A 165 -9.26 -16.05 -19.70
C ARG A 165 -10.52 -15.60 -18.93
N PRO A 166 -11.14 -14.48 -19.32
CA PRO A 166 -12.36 -14.00 -18.67
C PRO A 166 -13.51 -15.02 -18.71
N GLU A 167 -13.56 -15.87 -19.75
CA GLU A 167 -14.54 -16.93 -19.90
C GLU A 167 -14.42 -18.00 -18.82
N ALA A 168 -13.18 -18.33 -18.39
CA ALA A 168 -12.93 -19.27 -17.30
C ALA A 168 -13.45 -18.71 -15.96
N VAL A 169 -13.26 -17.41 -15.73
CA VAL A 169 -13.78 -16.72 -14.54
C VAL A 169 -15.32 -16.75 -14.57
N LYS A 170 -15.93 -16.36 -15.68
CA LYS A 170 -17.39 -16.36 -15.84
C LYS A 170 -17.99 -17.74 -15.63
N LYS A 171 -17.34 -18.78 -16.17
CA LYS A 171 -17.78 -20.17 -16.00
C LYS A 171 -17.74 -20.58 -14.53
N ALA A 172 -16.62 -20.37 -13.84
CA ALA A 172 -16.48 -20.72 -12.42
C ALA A 172 -17.51 -19.98 -11.54
N LEU A 173 -17.72 -18.68 -11.76
CA LEU A 173 -18.74 -17.90 -11.06
C LEU A 173 -20.16 -18.38 -11.38
N GLY A 174 -20.47 -18.72 -12.64
CA GLY A 174 -21.75 -19.27 -13.05
C GLY A 174 -22.06 -20.62 -12.38
N GLU A 175 -21.06 -21.49 -12.30
CA GLU A 175 -21.19 -22.78 -11.61
C GLU A 175 -21.38 -22.63 -10.10
N SER A 176 -20.83 -21.60 -9.47
CA SER A 176 -21.02 -21.32 -8.04
C SER A 176 -22.44 -20.89 -7.68
N LEU A 177 -23.22 -20.43 -8.65
CA LEU A 177 -24.62 -20.03 -8.46
C LEU A 177 -25.60 -21.18 -8.60
N LEU A 178 -25.15 -22.39 -8.91
CA LEU A 178 -26.02 -23.57 -9.03
C LEU A 178 -26.57 -23.98 -7.65
N PRO A 179 -27.81 -24.51 -7.60
CA PRO A 179 -28.41 -25.00 -6.37
C PRO A 179 -27.52 -26.04 -5.69
N GLY A 180 -27.35 -25.93 -4.36
CA GLY A 180 -26.55 -26.86 -3.54
C GLY A 180 -25.05 -26.56 -3.48
N LYS A 181 -24.55 -25.56 -4.20
CA LYS A 181 -23.17 -25.07 -4.03
C LYS A 181 -23.13 -23.82 -3.16
N GLU A 182 -22.17 -23.78 -2.26
CA GLU A 182 -21.89 -22.58 -1.48
C GLU A 182 -21.33 -21.48 -2.39
N LYS A 183 -21.79 -20.24 -2.22
CA LYS A 183 -21.36 -19.12 -3.07
C LYS A 183 -19.88 -18.80 -2.84
N ILE A 184 -19.19 -18.43 -3.93
CA ILE A 184 -17.88 -17.80 -3.87
C ILE A 184 -18.04 -16.43 -3.22
N GLN A 185 -17.16 -16.12 -2.25
CA GLN A 185 -17.08 -14.85 -1.53
C GLN A 185 -16.01 -13.95 -2.12
#